data_8674446cddca511533c01b1f01308bfe
#
_entry.id   8674446cddca511533c01b1f01308bfe
#
_cell.length_a   1.000
_cell.length_b   1.000
_cell.length_c   1.000
_cell.angle_alpha   90.00
_cell.angle_beta   90.00
_cell.angle_gamma   90.00
#
_symmetry.space_group_name_H-M   'P 1'
#
loop_
_entity.id
_entity.type
_entity.pdbx_description
1 polymer ?
#
loop_
_entity_poly.entity_id
_entity_poly.type
_entity_poly.pdbx_seq_one_letter_code
_entity_poly.pdbx_strand_id
1 'polypeptide(L)'
;MKVRRSLLIALSLLSISASAQRIKGSDTVLPVAQQTAERFMNQHPDARVTVTGGGTGVGISALMDNTTDIAMASRPIKFSEKMKIKEAGQDVDEIIVAYDALAVVVHPSNPVKQLTRQQLEDIFRGKITNWKQVGGDDRKIVVYSRET
;
A
#
# COMPACT_ATOMS: atom_id res chain seq x y z
N MET A 1 -7.12 52.93 23.16
CA MET A 1 -7.16 52.25 21.85
C MET A 1 -5.90 51.46 21.49
N LYS A 2 -4.74 51.71 22.04
CA LYS A 2 -3.46 51.00 21.73
C LYS A 2 -3.38 49.55 22.30
N VAL A 3 -3.95 49.29 23.47
CA VAL A 3 -3.90 47.97 24.14
C VAL A 3 -4.71 46.90 23.42
N ARG A 4 -5.84 47.24 22.77
CA ARG A 4 -6.69 46.30 22.01
C ARG A 4 -6.03 45.78 20.72
N ARG A 5 -5.18 46.61 20.10
CA ARG A 5 -4.45 46.21 18.87
C ARG A 5 -3.30 45.26 19.19
N SER A 6 -2.61 45.44 20.29
CA SER A 6 -1.52 44.54 20.71
C SER A 6 -2.04 43.15 21.11
N LEU A 7 -3.26 43.06 21.70
CA LEU A 7 -3.87 41.79 22.06
C LEU A 7 -4.29 40.94 20.82
N LEU A 8 -4.74 41.60 19.75
CA LEU A 8 -5.11 40.92 18.50
C LEU A 8 -3.88 40.40 17.73
N ILE A 9 -2.73 41.06 17.81
CA ILE A 9 -1.49 40.62 17.18
C ILE A 9 -0.88 39.44 17.97
N ALA A 10 -1.00 39.42 19.29
CA ALA A 10 -0.53 38.30 20.11
C ALA A 10 -1.36 37.01 19.90
N LEU A 11 -2.64 37.13 19.57
CA LEU A 11 -3.51 35.97 19.32
C LEU A 11 -3.28 35.33 17.94
N SER A 12 -2.75 36.06 16.98
CA SER A 12 -2.44 35.54 15.64
C SER A 12 -1.14 34.73 15.54
N LEU A 13 -0.28 34.79 16.56
CA LEU A 13 1.00 34.07 16.61
C LEU A 13 0.92 32.67 17.24
N LEU A 14 -0.25 32.25 17.75
CA LEU A 14 -0.48 30.91 18.27
C LEU A 14 -1.09 29.93 17.25
N SER A 15 -0.86 30.13 15.97
CA SER A 15 -1.15 29.09 14.99
C SER A 15 -0.11 28.00 15.11
N ILE A 16 -0.29 27.10 16.09
CA ILE A 16 0.43 25.83 16.15
C ILE A 16 0.01 25.08 14.89
N SER A 17 0.87 25.05 13.89
CA SER A 17 0.69 24.23 12.70
C SER A 17 0.72 22.78 13.16
N ALA A 18 -0.45 22.21 13.45
CA ALA A 18 -0.59 20.78 13.63
C ALA A 18 -0.27 20.14 12.27
N SER A 19 0.97 19.72 12.07
CA SER A 19 1.36 18.99 10.88
C SER A 19 0.65 17.64 10.93
N ALA A 20 -0.31 17.42 10.03
CA ALA A 20 -0.94 16.12 9.87
C ALA A 20 -0.01 15.20 9.07
N GLN A 21 0.34 14.05 9.64
CA GLN A 21 1.08 13.01 8.90
C GLN A 21 0.16 12.39 7.84
N ARG A 22 0.67 12.30 6.63
CA ARG A 22 -0.06 11.79 5.47
C ARG A 22 0.51 10.43 5.08
N ILE A 23 -0.34 9.42 5.04
CA ILE A 23 -0.01 8.06 4.65
C ILE A 23 -0.83 7.71 3.41
N LYS A 24 -0.19 7.28 2.32
CA LYS A 24 -0.89 6.98 1.07
C LYS A 24 -0.32 5.75 0.38
N GLY A 25 -1.16 4.96 -0.31
CA GLY A 25 -0.65 3.89 -1.15
C GLY A 25 -1.50 2.63 -1.20
N SER A 26 -0.87 1.48 -0.98
CA SER A 26 -1.44 0.15 -1.18
C SER A 26 -2.76 -0.09 -0.47
N ASP A 27 -3.78 -0.49 -1.21
CA ASP A 27 -5.08 -0.89 -0.66
C ASP A 27 -4.99 -2.19 0.15
N THR A 28 -4.00 -3.03 -0.12
CA THR A 28 -3.74 -4.24 0.66
C THR A 28 -3.27 -3.91 2.09
N VAL A 29 -2.45 -2.87 2.22
CA VAL A 29 -1.90 -2.41 3.51
C VAL A 29 -2.88 -1.46 4.24
N LEU A 30 -3.81 -0.84 3.50
CA LEU A 30 -4.73 0.18 3.99
C LEU A 30 -5.44 -0.19 5.31
N PRO A 31 -6.07 -1.38 5.47
CA PRO A 31 -6.79 -1.71 6.70
C PRO A 31 -5.87 -1.74 7.93
N VAL A 32 -4.66 -2.27 7.77
CA VAL A 32 -3.67 -2.35 8.85
C VAL A 32 -3.18 -0.95 9.21
N ALA A 33 -2.88 -0.13 8.22
CA ALA A 33 -2.42 1.24 8.42
C ALA A 33 -3.50 2.12 9.09
N GLN A 34 -4.76 2.01 8.68
CA GLN A 34 -5.88 2.72 9.29
C GLN A 34 -6.03 2.35 10.78
N GLN A 35 -6.07 1.05 11.08
CA GLN A 35 -6.20 0.60 12.47
C GLN A 35 -5.00 1.05 13.34
N THR A 36 -3.80 1.04 12.77
CA THR A 36 -2.60 1.50 13.47
C THR A 36 -2.63 2.99 13.71
N ALA A 37 -3.04 3.78 12.71
CA ALA A 37 -3.18 5.24 12.83
C ALA A 37 -4.24 5.63 13.87
N GLU A 38 -5.38 4.94 13.90
CA GLU A 38 -6.42 5.14 14.91
C GLU A 38 -5.88 4.86 16.33
N ARG A 39 -5.19 3.75 16.53
CA ARG A 39 -4.58 3.41 17.80
C ARG A 39 -3.53 4.44 18.22
N PHE A 40 -2.71 4.89 17.29
CA PHE A 40 -1.70 5.90 17.53
C PHE A 40 -2.33 7.23 17.96
N MET A 41 -3.35 7.72 17.25
CA MET A 41 -4.07 8.94 17.59
C MET A 41 -4.80 8.85 18.95
N ASN A 42 -5.31 7.67 19.30
CA ASN A 42 -5.93 7.45 20.62
C ASN A 42 -4.90 7.55 21.78
N GLN A 43 -3.66 7.17 21.53
CA GLN A 43 -2.56 7.27 22.50
C GLN A 43 -1.89 8.66 22.49
N HIS A 44 -2.01 9.38 21.38
CA HIS A 44 -1.41 10.71 21.16
C HIS A 44 -2.50 11.69 20.66
N PRO A 45 -3.28 12.29 21.58
CA PRO A 45 -4.45 13.11 21.20
C PRO A 45 -4.14 14.32 20.32
N ASP A 46 -2.89 14.80 20.37
CA ASP A 46 -2.43 15.93 19.55
C ASP A 46 -1.97 15.49 18.16
N ALA A 47 -1.79 14.19 17.90
CA ALA A 47 -1.40 13.67 16.60
C ALA A 47 -2.57 13.74 15.60
N ARG A 48 -2.24 14.03 14.36
CA ARG A 48 -3.18 13.97 13.23
C ARG A 48 -2.56 13.10 12.14
N VAL A 49 -3.20 11.98 11.84
CA VAL A 49 -2.75 11.05 10.81
C VAL A 49 -3.88 10.83 9.80
N THR A 50 -3.58 11.00 8.53
CA THR A 50 -4.51 10.72 7.43
C THR A 50 -4.00 9.52 6.64
N VAL A 51 -4.85 8.52 6.43
CA VAL A 51 -4.50 7.31 5.67
C VAL A 51 -5.42 7.18 4.46
N THR A 52 -4.84 7.10 3.28
CA THR A 52 -5.59 6.98 2.00
C THR A 52 -5.03 5.86 1.14
N GLY A 53 -5.90 5.12 0.47
CA GLY A 53 -5.56 4.08 -0.50
C GLY A 53 -5.21 4.64 -1.88
N GLY A 54 -5.32 3.81 -2.90
CA GLY A 54 -5.12 4.14 -4.32
C GLY A 54 -4.02 3.34 -4.99
N GLY A 55 -3.46 2.33 -4.31
CA GLY A 55 -2.45 1.43 -4.83
C GLY A 55 -1.01 1.87 -4.55
N THR A 56 -0.09 0.89 -4.57
CA THR A 56 1.34 1.10 -4.28
C THR A 56 1.98 2.16 -5.16
N GLY A 57 1.68 2.17 -6.47
CA GLY A 57 2.25 3.13 -7.42
C GLY A 57 1.86 4.57 -7.08
N VAL A 58 0.60 4.79 -6.70
CA VAL A 58 0.09 6.11 -6.28
C VAL A 58 0.79 6.59 -5.01
N GLY A 59 1.00 5.69 -4.03
CA GLY A 59 1.73 6.02 -2.81
C GLY A 59 3.18 6.44 -3.09
N ILE A 60 3.90 5.68 -3.91
CA ILE A 60 5.28 5.98 -4.28
C ILE A 60 5.37 7.29 -5.08
N SER A 61 4.46 7.54 -6.03
CA SER A 61 4.39 8.82 -6.74
C SER A 61 4.14 9.99 -5.79
N ALA A 62 3.19 9.83 -4.86
CA ALA A 62 2.88 10.85 -3.87
C ALA A 62 4.08 11.16 -2.94
N LEU A 63 4.91 10.14 -2.64
CA LEU A 63 6.15 10.32 -1.89
C LEU A 63 7.16 11.15 -2.68
N MET A 64 7.36 10.84 -3.97
CA MET A 64 8.24 11.62 -4.87
C MET A 64 7.78 13.07 -5.00
N ASP A 65 6.48 13.32 -5.02
CA ASP A 65 5.87 14.65 -5.15
C ASP A 65 5.75 15.39 -3.81
N ASN A 66 6.26 14.86 -2.70
CA ASN A 66 6.12 15.41 -1.34
C ASN A 66 4.65 15.65 -0.91
N THR A 67 3.71 14.88 -1.47
CA THR A 67 2.29 14.97 -1.14
C THR A 67 1.86 13.93 -0.11
N THR A 68 2.76 13.03 0.30
CA THR A 68 2.63 12.11 1.43
C THR A 68 3.97 12.00 2.19
N ASP A 69 3.89 11.65 3.45
CA ASP A 69 5.08 11.49 4.31
C ASP A 69 5.49 10.02 4.41
N ILE A 70 4.52 9.12 4.25
CA ILE A 70 4.74 7.66 4.26
C ILE A 70 3.98 7.04 3.08
N ALA A 71 4.68 6.23 2.27
CA ALA A 71 4.08 5.45 1.22
C ALA A 71 3.82 4.00 1.69
N MET A 72 2.56 3.55 1.61
CA MET A 72 2.22 2.14 1.80
C MET A 72 2.50 1.36 0.54
N ALA A 73 3.21 0.24 0.65
CA ALA A 73 3.52 -0.62 -0.47
C ALA A 73 3.27 -2.09 -0.15
N SER A 74 2.71 -2.85 -1.08
CA SER A 74 2.54 -4.30 -1.02
C SER A 74 3.56 -5.05 -1.89
N ARG A 75 4.56 -4.35 -2.37
CA ARG A 75 5.73 -4.87 -3.09
C ARG A 75 6.96 -4.03 -2.75
N PRO A 76 8.17 -4.55 -2.95
CA PRO A 76 9.38 -3.76 -2.84
C PRO A 76 9.35 -2.55 -3.80
N ILE A 77 10.05 -1.49 -3.41
CA ILE A 77 10.28 -0.34 -4.29
C ILE A 77 11.13 -0.77 -5.49
N LYS A 78 10.77 -0.36 -6.69
CA LYS A 78 11.55 -0.64 -7.90
C LYS A 78 12.82 0.20 -7.93
N PHE A 79 13.88 -0.33 -8.52
CA PHE A 79 15.14 0.40 -8.67
C PHE A 79 14.94 1.78 -9.35
N SER A 80 14.12 1.82 -10.41
CA SER A 80 13.81 3.08 -11.11
C SER A 80 13.04 4.09 -10.24
N GLU A 81 12.17 3.62 -9.35
CA GLU A 81 11.45 4.47 -8.39
C GLU A 81 12.43 5.05 -7.36
N LYS A 82 13.31 4.19 -6.82
CA LYS A 82 14.34 4.61 -5.86
C LYS A 82 15.32 5.63 -6.46
N MET A 83 15.71 5.45 -7.71
CA MET A 83 16.57 6.40 -8.41
C MET A 83 15.91 7.77 -8.58
N LYS A 84 14.63 7.80 -8.98
CA LYS A 84 13.86 9.06 -9.11
C LYS A 84 13.72 9.81 -7.79
N ILE A 85 13.48 9.10 -6.69
CA ILE A 85 13.43 9.71 -5.35
C ILE A 85 14.77 10.36 -5.02
N LYS A 86 15.88 9.66 -5.30
CA LYS A 86 17.22 10.18 -5.07
C LYS A 86 17.57 11.37 -5.96
N GLU A 87 17.17 11.35 -7.23
CA GLU A 87 17.31 12.46 -8.17
C GLU A 87 16.54 13.71 -7.71
N ALA A 88 15.40 13.52 -7.04
CA ALA A 88 14.64 14.60 -6.40
C ALA A 88 15.27 15.12 -5.09
N GLY A 89 16.46 14.63 -4.73
CA GLY A 89 17.17 15.04 -3.52
C GLY A 89 16.59 14.48 -2.22
N GLN A 90 15.78 13.43 -2.33
CA GLN A 90 15.15 12.74 -1.19
C GLN A 90 15.86 11.42 -0.93
N ASP A 91 15.75 10.93 0.30
CA ASP A 91 16.12 9.57 0.68
C ASP A 91 14.89 8.82 1.19
N VAL A 92 14.88 7.49 1.05
CA VAL A 92 13.75 6.66 1.46
C VAL A 92 14.23 5.41 2.16
N ASP A 93 13.68 5.20 3.35
CA ASP A 93 13.85 3.96 4.09
C ASP A 93 12.69 3.01 3.79
N GLU A 94 13.01 1.76 3.50
CA GLU A 94 12.03 0.70 3.26
C GLU A 94 11.90 -0.17 4.52
N ILE A 95 10.74 -0.10 5.17
CA ILE A 95 10.46 -0.82 6.41
C ILE A 95 9.41 -1.90 6.14
N ILE A 96 9.76 -3.16 6.37
CA ILE A 96 8.82 -4.28 6.26
C ILE A 96 8.00 -4.35 7.55
N VAL A 97 6.70 -4.10 7.43
CA VAL A 97 5.78 -4.10 8.58
C VAL A 97 5.07 -5.43 8.78
N ALA A 98 4.89 -6.23 7.72
CA ALA A 98 4.26 -7.55 7.76
C ALA A 98 4.58 -8.35 6.49
N TYR A 99 4.40 -9.66 6.57
CA TYR A 99 4.39 -10.57 5.42
C TYR A 99 2.96 -11.04 5.17
N ASP A 100 2.57 -11.07 3.91
CA ASP A 100 1.28 -11.60 3.47
C ASP A 100 1.49 -12.85 2.62
N ALA A 101 0.46 -13.70 2.52
CA ALA A 101 0.47 -14.90 1.72
C ALA A 101 -0.68 -14.89 0.71
N LEU A 102 -0.36 -15.19 -0.54
CA LEU A 102 -1.35 -15.38 -1.58
C LEU A 102 -1.75 -16.85 -1.66
N ALA A 103 -3.05 -17.13 -1.59
CA ALA A 103 -3.60 -18.46 -1.81
C ALA A 103 -4.32 -18.52 -3.15
N VAL A 104 -4.14 -19.64 -3.85
CA VAL A 104 -4.90 -19.94 -5.06
C VAL A 104 -6.14 -20.75 -4.66
N VAL A 105 -7.31 -20.24 -4.98
CA VAL A 105 -8.58 -20.86 -4.66
C VAL A 105 -9.13 -21.55 -5.90
N VAL A 106 -9.56 -22.79 -5.77
CA VAL A 106 -10.23 -23.58 -6.80
C VAL A 106 -11.54 -24.13 -6.27
N HIS A 107 -12.43 -24.56 -7.17
CA HIS A 107 -13.70 -25.17 -6.76
C HIS A 107 -13.43 -26.44 -5.92
N PRO A 108 -14.22 -26.71 -4.85
CA PRO A 108 -14.00 -27.86 -3.95
C PRO A 108 -13.96 -29.22 -4.65
N SER A 109 -14.70 -29.39 -5.76
CA SER A 109 -14.70 -30.62 -6.56
C SER A 109 -13.48 -30.79 -7.47
N ASN A 110 -12.56 -29.80 -7.53
CA ASN A 110 -11.36 -29.93 -8.33
C ASN A 110 -10.44 -31.00 -7.72
N PRO A 111 -10.05 -32.04 -8.48
CA PRO A 111 -9.21 -33.13 -7.96
C PRO A 111 -7.77 -32.70 -7.74
N VAL A 112 -7.32 -31.60 -8.38
CA VAL A 112 -5.96 -31.08 -8.22
C VAL A 112 -5.82 -30.43 -6.86
N LYS A 113 -4.99 -31.02 -5.99
CA LYS A 113 -4.78 -30.55 -4.62
C LYS A 113 -3.45 -29.81 -4.45
N GLN A 114 -2.53 -29.99 -5.38
CA GLN A 114 -1.20 -29.38 -5.31
C GLN A 114 -0.75 -28.98 -6.72
N LEU A 115 -0.07 -27.85 -6.79
CA LEU A 115 0.62 -27.37 -7.98
C LEU A 115 2.04 -26.96 -7.60
N THR A 116 2.99 -27.26 -8.46
CA THR A 116 4.32 -26.66 -8.32
C THR A 116 4.26 -25.17 -8.66
N ARG A 117 5.22 -24.41 -8.17
CA ARG A 117 5.34 -22.98 -8.50
C ARG A 117 5.46 -22.76 -10.01
N GLN A 118 6.18 -23.64 -10.70
CA GLN A 118 6.32 -23.58 -12.15
C GLN A 118 5.00 -23.85 -12.88
N GLN A 119 4.22 -24.87 -12.45
CA GLN A 119 2.91 -25.14 -13.03
C GLN A 119 1.95 -23.95 -12.83
N LEU A 120 1.98 -23.33 -11.65
CA LEU A 120 1.18 -22.14 -11.38
C LEU A 120 1.57 -20.98 -12.32
N GLU A 121 2.85 -20.71 -12.46
CA GLU A 121 3.37 -19.71 -13.40
C GLU A 121 2.92 -19.99 -14.84
N ASP A 122 3.03 -21.23 -15.29
CA ASP A 122 2.66 -21.62 -16.64
C ASP A 122 1.14 -21.53 -16.89
N ILE A 123 0.30 -21.76 -15.86
CA ILE A 123 -1.14 -21.51 -15.91
C ILE A 123 -1.42 -20.01 -16.10
N PHE A 124 -0.83 -19.15 -15.28
CA PHE A 124 -1.06 -17.71 -15.37
C PHE A 124 -0.47 -17.09 -16.65
N ARG A 125 0.56 -17.70 -17.22
CA ARG A 125 1.11 -17.33 -18.53
C ARG A 125 0.36 -17.92 -19.72
N GLY A 126 -0.67 -18.75 -19.50
CA GLY A 126 -1.47 -19.38 -20.54
C GLY A 126 -0.77 -20.51 -21.29
N LYS A 127 0.32 -21.06 -20.75
CA LYS A 127 1.00 -22.24 -21.33
C LYS A 127 0.28 -23.54 -20.95
N ILE A 128 -0.24 -23.61 -19.73
CA ILE A 128 -1.12 -24.69 -19.25
C ILE A 128 -2.53 -24.14 -19.24
N THR A 129 -3.39 -24.71 -20.08
CA THR A 129 -4.77 -24.20 -20.29
C THR A 129 -5.84 -25.23 -19.96
N ASN A 130 -5.46 -26.45 -19.60
CA ASN A 130 -6.37 -27.54 -19.27
C ASN A 130 -5.91 -28.26 -18.01
N TRP A 131 -6.85 -28.54 -17.10
CA TRP A 131 -6.57 -29.20 -15.82
C TRP A 131 -5.94 -30.59 -15.98
N LYS A 132 -6.24 -31.29 -17.08
CA LYS A 132 -5.61 -32.59 -17.40
C LYS A 132 -4.09 -32.52 -17.47
N GLN A 133 -3.51 -31.39 -17.86
CA GLN A 133 -2.05 -31.18 -17.96
C GLN A 133 -1.37 -31.16 -16.58
N VAL A 134 -2.14 -31.02 -15.52
CA VAL A 134 -1.65 -30.99 -14.14
C VAL A 134 -2.33 -32.05 -13.24
N GLY A 135 -2.86 -33.10 -13.86
CA GLY A 135 -3.45 -34.26 -13.14
C GLY A 135 -4.91 -34.09 -12.73
N GLY A 136 -5.61 -33.13 -13.32
CA GLY A 136 -7.04 -32.93 -13.13
C GLY A 136 -7.89 -33.47 -14.26
N ASP A 137 -9.17 -33.10 -14.25
CA ASP A 137 -10.16 -33.47 -15.26
C ASP A 137 -9.83 -32.80 -16.62
N ASP A 138 -10.38 -33.39 -17.72
CA ASP A 138 -10.28 -32.80 -19.05
C ASP A 138 -11.21 -31.58 -19.15
N ARG A 139 -10.77 -30.47 -18.57
CA ARG A 139 -11.50 -29.19 -18.49
C ARG A 139 -10.55 -28.02 -18.71
N LYS A 140 -11.04 -27.01 -19.44
CA LYS A 140 -10.32 -25.77 -19.63
C LYS A 140 -10.10 -25.03 -18.29
N ILE A 141 -8.91 -24.52 -18.08
CA ILE A 141 -8.61 -23.60 -16.96
C ILE A 141 -9.10 -22.21 -17.33
N VAL A 142 -9.90 -21.61 -16.46
CA VAL A 142 -10.25 -20.20 -16.52
C VAL A 142 -9.54 -19.50 -15.38
N VAL A 143 -8.67 -18.56 -15.70
CA VAL A 143 -7.88 -17.81 -14.72
C VAL A 143 -8.59 -16.50 -14.40
N TYR A 144 -8.75 -16.22 -13.13
CA TYR A 144 -9.21 -14.93 -12.64
C TYR A 144 -8.07 -14.30 -11.83
N SER A 145 -7.76 -13.06 -12.15
CA SER A 145 -6.79 -12.26 -11.39
C SER A 145 -7.37 -10.88 -11.10
N ARG A 146 -6.84 -10.24 -10.07
CA ARG A 146 -7.15 -8.84 -9.80
C ARG A 146 -6.43 -7.97 -10.84
N GLU A 147 -7.12 -6.99 -11.38
CA GLU A 147 -6.49 -5.93 -12.15
C GLU A 147 -5.62 -5.05 -11.23
N THR A 148 -4.44 -4.68 -11.69
CA THR A 148 -3.47 -3.85 -10.98
C THR A 148 -3.19 -2.58 -11.74
#